data_4c4cf9a6304195bb3a73070c1e9c8786
#
_entry.id   4c4cf9a6304195bb3a73070c1e9c8786
#
_cell.length_a   1.000
_cell.length_b   1.000
_cell.length_c   1.000
_cell.angle_alpha   90.00
_cell.angle_beta   90.00
_cell.angle_gamma   90.00
#
_symmetry.space_group_name_H-M   'P 1'
#
loop_
_entity.id
_entity.type
_entity.pdbx_description
1 polymer ?
#
loop_
_entity_poly.entity_id
_entity_poly.type
_entity_poly.pdbx_seq_one_letter_code
_entity_poly.pdbx_strand_id
1 'polypeptide(L)'
;MTTEPISAAEIARARAEHPLAFRAPLPVRLRRAALWTGFSLLIAWCLYDFGFSPIRIWEGLGRLGRVLSFMFPPHVWTEWREFSEILKGLGETLSMAFLGTLLGAVFAFPLSFLGAKTINRLPVLRFGVRRGFDVIRSFETLILALIFIRAFGLGPLAGVLAIAVGEIGVLAKLYAEAIENASNKPVDGVVASGGSRLQSIRFAVLPQVLPVLLSVTLYNFESNVRSGTILGIVGAGGIGFLLADRIGAYRWDEAWSIIFLIIAMVYLIDWLSGLIRARFIGTWEGAR
;
A
#
# COMPACT_ATOMS: atom_id res chain seq x y z
N MET A 1 17.23 4.37 -47.36
CA MET A 1 18.41 3.53 -47.10
C MET A 1 17.90 2.21 -46.58
N THR A 2 17.77 1.21 -47.44
CA THR A 2 17.37 -0.17 -47.06
C THR A 2 18.62 -0.85 -46.50
N THR A 3 18.64 -1.08 -45.18
CA THR A 3 19.67 -1.90 -44.56
C THR A 3 19.41 -3.35 -44.92
N GLU A 4 20.21 -3.89 -45.86
CA GLU A 4 20.22 -5.32 -46.11
C GLU A 4 20.58 -6.08 -44.84
N PRO A 5 19.92 -7.19 -44.54
CA PRO A 5 20.22 -7.98 -43.35
C PRO A 5 21.65 -8.58 -43.48
N ILE A 6 22.50 -8.29 -42.47
CA ILE A 6 23.89 -8.79 -42.42
C ILE A 6 23.89 -10.33 -42.56
N SER A 7 24.63 -10.86 -43.53
CA SER A 7 24.68 -12.29 -43.80
C SER A 7 25.43 -13.06 -42.69
N ALA A 8 25.03 -14.30 -42.44
CA ALA A 8 25.71 -15.18 -41.48
C ALA A 8 27.22 -15.36 -41.76
N ALA A 9 27.62 -15.28 -43.05
CA ALA A 9 29.00 -15.34 -43.48
C ALA A 9 29.80 -14.10 -43.08
N GLU A 10 29.20 -12.90 -43.17
CA GLU A 10 29.82 -11.65 -42.72
C GLU A 10 30.01 -11.63 -41.21
N ILE A 11 29.01 -12.11 -40.45
CA ILE A 11 29.12 -12.25 -38.98
C ILE A 11 30.27 -13.24 -38.64
N ALA A 12 30.40 -14.33 -39.36
CA ALA A 12 31.48 -15.29 -39.11
C ALA A 12 32.88 -14.71 -39.42
N ARG A 13 33.02 -13.91 -40.49
CA ARG A 13 34.26 -13.20 -40.81
C ARG A 13 34.61 -12.14 -39.77
N ALA A 14 33.66 -11.29 -39.42
CA ALA A 14 33.84 -10.26 -38.37
C ALA A 14 34.20 -10.91 -37.00
N ARG A 15 33.65 -12.05 -36.67
CA ARG A 15 34.00 -12.82 -35.46
C ARG A 15 35.40 -13.39 -35.49
N ALA A 16 35.92 -13.76 -36.68
CA ALA A 16 37.28 -14.25 -36.84
C ALA A 16 38.31 -13.11 -36.81
N GLU A 17 38.01 -11.95 -37.41
CA GLU A 17 38.90 -10.79 -37.48
C GLU A 17 38.94 -10.00 -36.18
N HIS A 18 37.81 -9.94 -35.42
CA HIS A 18 37.71 -9.20 -34.17
C HIS A 18 37.18 -10.07 -33.01
N PRO A 19 37.94 -11.10 -32.56
CA PRO A 19 37.46 -12.06 -31.56
C PRO A 19 37.16 -11.38 -30.20
N LEU A 20 37.84 -10.27 -29.87
CA LEU A 20 37.60 -9.51 -28.63
C LEU A 20 36.31 -8.73 -28.64
N ALA A 21 35.74 -8.38 -29.81
CA ALA A 21 34.46 -7.72 -29.91
C ALA A 21 33.29 -8.69 -29.65
N PHE A 22 33.50 -9.98 -29.95
CA PHE A 22 32.44 -11.02 -29.78
C PHE A 22 32.62 -11.89 -28.53
N ARG A 23 33.77 -11.84 -27.88
CA ARG A 23 34.06 -12.58 -26.65
C ARG A 23 34.59 -11.62 -25.57
N ALA A 24 33.90 -11.56 -24.46
CA ALA A 24 34.40 -10.81 -23.32
C ALA A 24 35.78 -11.33 -22.88
N PRO A 25 36.74 -10.42 -22.54
CA PRO A 25 38.08 -10.82 -22.07
C PRO A 25 38.02 -11.80 -20.91
N LEU A 26 38.99 -12.69 -20.82
CA LEU A 26 39.08 -13.72 -19.77
C LEU A 26 38.81 -13.19 -18.36
N PRO A 27 39.39 -12.05 -17.91
CA PRO A 27 39.13 -11.52 -16.56
C PRO A 27 37.66 -11.15 -16.34
N VAL A 28 36.97 -10.63 -17.37
CA VAL A 28 35.53 -10.30 -17.29
C VAL A 28 34.67 -11.55 -17.18
N ARG A 29 35.05 -12.62 -17.94
CA ARG A 29 34.35 -13.91 -17.87
C ARG A 29 34.55 -14.58 -16.51
N LEU A 30 35.79 -14.59 -16.00
CA LEU A 30 36.09 -15.12 -14.65
C LEU A 30 35.35 -14.35 -13.55
N ARG A 31 35.34 -13.02 -13.62
CA ARG A 31 34.60 -12.18 -12.67
C ARG A 31 33.10 -12.48 -12.72
N ARG A 32 32.51 -12.61 -13.90
CA ARG A 32 31.08 -13.00 -14.04
C ARG A 32 30.85 -14.41 -13.51
N ALA A 33 31.69 -15.38 -13.86
CA ALA A 33 31.59 -16.75 -13.34
C ALA A 33 31.67 -16.73 -11.80
N ALA A 34 32.67 -16.07 -11.22
CA ALA A 34 32.80 -15.96 -9.76
C ALA A 34 31.58 -15.33 -9.08
N LEU A 35 31.00 -14.25 -9.68
CA LEU A 35 29.77 -13.64 -9.17
C LEU A 35 28.58 -14.60 -9.21
N TRP A 36 28.39 -15.30 -10.35
CA TRP A 36 27.29 -16.27 -10.46
C TRP A 36 27.48 -17.48 -9.55
N THR A 37 28.71 -17.98 -9.42
CA THR A 37 29.04 -19.07 -8.49
C THR A 37 28.81 -18.63 -7.04
N GLY A 38 29.29 -17.46 -6.66
CA GLY A 38 29.06 -16.90 -5.31
C GLY A 38 27.57 -16.71 -5.01
N PHE A 39 26.82 -16.19 -5.98
CA PHE A 39 25.37 -16.04 -5.87
C PHE A 39 24.64 -17.40 -5.73
N SER A 40 25.03 -18.39 -6.56
CA SER A 40 24.45 -19.73 -6.48
C SER A 40 24.77 -20.44 -5.18
N LEU A 41 26.01 -20.27 -4.66
CA LEU A 41 26.39 -20.80 -3.35
C LEU A 41 25.62 -20.14 -2.22
N LEU A 42 25.41 -18.81 -2.29
CA LEU A 42 24.58 -18.09 -1.32
C LEU A 42 23.15 -18.62 -1.31
N ILE A 43 22.54 -18.78 -2.49
CA ILE A 43 21.19 -19.36 -2.60
C ILE A 43 21.16 -20.78 -2.03
N ALA A 44 22.12 -21.63 -2.41
CA ALA A 44 22.18 -22.99 -1.93
C ALA A 44 22.32 -23.05 -0.39
N TRP A 45 23.14 -22.16 0.16
CA TRP A 45 23.29 -22.03 1.61
C TRP A 45 22.00 -21.59 2.28
N CYS A 46 21.32 -20.54 1.75
CA CYS A 46 20.04 -20.10 2.28
C CYS A 46 18.96 -21.20 2.21
N LEU A 47 18.89 -21.94 1.09
CA LEU A 47 17.94 -23.05 0.95
C LEU A 47 18.23 -24.17 1.97
N TYR A 48 19.50 -24.46 2.22
CA TYR A 48 19.92 -25.43 3.23
C TYR A 48 19.56 -24.97 4.63
N ASP A 49 19.89 -23.72 4.97
CA ASP A 49 19.66 -23.12 6.30
C ASP A 49 18.16 -23.03 6.64
N PHE A 50 17.32 -22.69 5.67
CA PHE A 50 15.86 -22.69 5.83
C PHE A 50 15.22 -24.09 5.77
N GLY A 51 16.02 -25.14 5.68
CA GLY A 51 15.54 -26.53 5.61
C GLY A 51 14.63 -26.79 4.41
N PHE A 52 14.92 -26.12 3.26
CA PHE A 52 14.19 -26.32 2.03
C PHE A 52 14.34 -27.77 1.55
N SER A 53 13.22 -28.49 1.56
CA SER A 53 13.15 -29.87 1.10
C SER A 53 11.97 -30.01 0.12
N PRO A 54 12.22 -30.52 -1.10
CA PRO A 54 11.13 -30.80 -2.05
C PRO A 54 10.06 -31.75 -1.47
N ILE A 55 10.48 -32.68 -0.63
CA ILE A 55 9.58 -33.62 0.04
C ILE A 55 8.66 -32.90 1.02
N ARG A 56 9.20 -31.97 1.83
CA ARG A 56 8.38 -31.15 2.75
C ARG A 56 7.36 -30.27 2.01
N ILE A 57 7.77 -29.75 0.84
CA ILE A 57 6.84 -28.97 -0.01
C ILE A 57 5.72 -29.87 -0.53
N TRP A 58 6.05 -31.07 -1.02
CA TRP A 58 5.05 -32.01 -1.53
C TRP A 58 4.05 -32.44 -0.45
N GLU A 59 4.55 -32.79 0.72
CA GLU A 59 3.70 -33.10 1.88
C GLU A 59 2.86 -31.89 2.33
N GLY A 60 3.46 -30.69 2.29
CA GLY A 60 2.78 -29.43 2.59
C GLY A 60 1.63 -29.16 1.62
N LEU A 61 1.85 -29.38 0.32
CA LEU A 61 0.80 -29.25 -0.70
C LEU A 61 -0.36 -30.23 -0.48
N GLY A 62 -0.04 -31.47 -0.07
CA GLY A 62 -1.09 -32.44 0.29
C GLY A 62 -1.92 -32.00 1.51
N ARG A 63 -1.28 -31.39 2.51
CA ARG A 63 -1.97 -30.79 3.67
C ARG A 63 -2.80 -29.58 3.28
N LEU A 64 -2.23 -28.71 2.45
CA LEU A 64 -2.93 -27.55 1.91
C LEU A 64 -4.18 -27.96 1.10
N GLY A 65 -4.07 -29.01 0.27
CA GLY A 65 -5.21 -29.57 -0.46
C GLY A 65 -6.37 -29.98 0.46
N ARG A 66 -6.07 -30.56 1.61
CA ARG A 66 -7.08 -30.89 2.62
C ARG A 66 -7.72 -29.65 3.25
N VAL A 67 -6.94 -28.62 3.57
CA VAL A 67 -7.49 -27.36 4.10
C VAL A 67 -8.38 -26.68 3.05
N LEU A 68 -7.94 -26.68 1.79
CA LEU A 68 -8.73 -26.13 0.69
C LEU A 68 -10.03 -26.94 0.42
N SER A 69 -10.06 -28.24 0.73
CA SER A 69 -11.29 -29.04 0.56
C SER A 69 -12.43 -28.59 1.48
N PHE A 70 -12.13 -27.92 2.60
CA PHE A 70 -13.14 -27.32 3.48
C PHE A 70 -13.70 -25.99 2.94
N MET A 71 -13.17 -25.48 1.84
CA MET A 71 -13.67 -24.27 1.18
C MET A 71 -15.04 -24.46 0.54
N PHE A 72 -15.38 -25.71 0.17
CA PHE A 72 -16.64 -26.06 -0.49
C PHE A 72 -17.31 -27.28 0.17
N PRO A 73 -18.61 -27.20 0.49
CA PRO A 73 -19.50 -26.04 0.38
C PRO A 73 -19.16 -24.99 1.46
N PRO A 74 -19.31 -23.68 1.12
CA PRO A 74 -19.13 -22.63 2.13
C PRO A 74 -20.20 -22.77 3.21
N HIS A 75 -19.82 -22.50 4.45
CA HIS A 75 -20.75 -22.49 5.56
C HIS A 75 -21.78 -21.37 5.40
N VAL A 76 -23.06 -21.71 5.52
CA VAL A 76 -24.15 -20.74 5.48
C VAL A 76 -24.75 -20.65 6.89
N TRP A 77 -24.66 -19.48 7.51
CA TRP A 77 -25.27 -19.25 8.81
C TRP A 77 -26.79 -19.24 8.69
N THR A 78 -27.45 -20.19 9.30
CA THR A 78 -28.90 -20.29 9.33
C THR A 78 -29.52 -19.45 10.46
N GLU A 79 -28.76 -19.23 11.54
CA GLU A 79 -29.18 -18.42 12.66
C GLU A 79 -28.83 -16.94 12.44
N TRP A 80 -29.87 -16.08 12.51
CA TRP A 80 -29.67 -14.62 12.37
C TRP A 80 -28.71 -14.05 13.40
N ARG A 81 -28.64 -14.61 14.60
CA ARG A 81 -27.73 -14.17 15.66
C ARG A 81 -26.27 -14.30 15.23
N GLU A 82 -25.88 -15.45 14.71
CA GLU A 82 -24.50 -15.72 14.27
C GLU A 82 -24.12 -14.85 13.05
N PHE A 83 -25.03 -14.79 12.07
CA PHE A 83 -24.81 -13.94 10.90
C PHE A 83 -24.69 -12.45 11.25
N SER A 84 -25.51 -11.97 12.20
CA SER A 84 -25.42 -10.57 12.68
C SER A 84 -24.09 -10.25 13.36
N GLU A 85 -23.46 -11.21 14.03
CA GLU A 85 -22.12 -11.05 14.61
C GLU A 85 -21.07 -10.85 13.51
N ILE A 86 -21.14 -11.63 12.43
CA ILE A 86 -20.26 -11.47 11.25
C ILE A 86 -20.45 -10.11 10.60
N LEU A 87 -21.70 -9.68 10.37
CA LEU A 87 -21.99 -8.36 9.81
C LEU A 87 -21.49 -7.23 10.71
N LYS A 88 -21.62 -7.37 12.02
CA LYS A 88 -21.08 -6.43 13.00
C LYS A 88 -19.55 -6.35 12.89
N GLY A 89 -18.85 -7.49 12.81
CA GLY A 89 -17.40 -7.54 12.61
C GLY A 89 -16.94 -6.86 11.31
N LEU A 90 -17.68 -7.05 10.20
CA LEU A 90 -17.41 -6.35 8.94
C LEU A 90 -17.61 -4.83 9.11
N GLY A 91 -18.71 -4.41 9.75
CA GLY A 91 -18.99 -3.01 10.05
C GLY A 91 -17.94 -2.36 10.95
N GLU A 92 -17.46 -3.07 11.97
CA GLU A 92 -16.38 -2.60 12.84
C GLU A 92 -15.07 -2.40 12.07
N THR A 93 -14.69 -3.35 11.21
CA THR A 93 -13.49 -3.23 10.36
C THR A 93 -13.58 -2.03 9.43
N LEU A 94 -14.73 -1.86 8.78
CA LEU A 94 -14.97 -0.71 7.90
C LEU A 94 -14.93 0.61 8.67
N SER A 95 -15.55 0.65 9.85
CA SER A 95 -15.53 1.84 10.73
C SER A 95 -14.14 2.18 11.21
N MET A 96 -13.31 1.18 11.57
CA MET A 96 -11.91 1.40 11.93
C MET A 96 -11.12 2.02 10.78
N ALA A 97 -11.24 1.46 9.58
CA ALA A 97 -10.56 1.97 8.40
C ALA A 97 -11.02 3.40 8.06
N PHE A 98 -12.33 3.65 8.10
CA PHE A 98 -12.90 4.97 7.81
C PHE A 98 -12.47 6.03 8.84
N LEU A 99 -12.69 5.78 10.12
CA LEU A 99 -12.34 6.72 11.18
C LEU A 99 -10.84 6.94 11.28
N GLY A 100 -10.04 5.89 11.16
CA GLY A 100 -8.58 5.99 11.18
C GLY A 100 -8.06 6.84 10.02
N THR A 101 -8.52 6.57 8.80
CA THR A 101 -8.13 7.35 7.62
C THR A 101 -8.63 8.81 7.71
N LEU A 102 -9.87 9.02 8.16
CA LEU A 102 -10.44 10.36 8.32
C LEU A 102 -9.65 11.19 9.34
N LEU A 103 -9.38 10.63 10.51
CA LEU A 103 -8.56 11.31 11.53
C LEU A 103 -7.14 11.58 11.01
N GLY A 104 -6.52 10.59 10.36
CA GLY A 104 -5.24 10.76 9.71
C GLY A 104 -5.23 11.91 8.71
N ALA A 105 -6.23 11.96 7.82
CA ALA A 105 -6.39 13.03 6.83
C ALA A 105 -6.60 14.41 7.43
N VAL A 106 -7.45 14.51 8.46
CA VAL A 106 -7.73 15.78 9.17
C VAL A 106 -6.46 16.36 9.79
N PHE A 107 -5.64 15.54 10.44
CA PHE A 107 -4.38 16.01 11.02
C PHE A 107 -3.28 16.19 9.96
N ALA A 108 -3.22 15.35 8.93
CA ALA A 108 -2.27 15.45 7.83
C ALA A 108 -2.46 16.75 7.02
N PHE A 109 -3.71 17.20 6.86
CA PHE A 109 -4.04 18.38 6.06
C PHE A 109 -3.28 19.65 6.51
N PRO A 110 -3.38 20.12 7.76
CA PRO A 110 -2.62 21.29 8.21
C PRO A 110 -1.10 21.04 8.22
N LEU A 111 -0.66 19.84 8.58
CA LEU A 111 0.76 19.49 8.61
C LEU A 111 1.38 19.50 7.21
N SER A 112 0.63 19.18 6.17
CA SER A 112 1.12 19.19 4.79
C SER A 112 1.56 20.58 4.33
N PHE A 113 0.88 21.65 4.76
CA PHE A 113 1.26 23.03 4.45
C PHE A 113 2.60 23.42 5.10
N LEU A 114 2.90 22.88 6.30
CA LEU A 114 4.20 23.08 6.95
C LEU A 114 5.31 22.30 6.24
N GLY A 115 5.00 21.15 5.64
CA GLY A 115 5.91 20.33 4.87
C GLY A 115 6.17 20.82 3.44
N ALA A 116 5.23 21.57 2.85
CA ALA A 116 5.30 22.00 1.45
C ALA A 116 6.33 23.13 1.22
N LYS A 117 7.26 22.91 0.26
CA LYS A 117 8.34 23.85 -0.09
C LYS A 117 7.82 25.17 -0.65
N THR A 118 6.74 25.12 -1.41
CA THR A 118 6.14 26.30 -2.04
C THR A 118 5.48 27.24 -1.03
N ILE A 119 4.99 26.71 0.09
CA ILE A 119 4.27 27.45 1.12
C ILE A 119 5.19 27.81 2.29
N ASN A 120 5.94 26.83 2.84
CA ASN A 120 6.80 27.06 3.98
C ASN A 120 8.22 27.44 3.53
N ARG A 121 8.58 28.71 3.72
CA ARG A 121 9.92 29.25 3.35
C ARG A 121 11.02 28.95 4.38
N LEU A 122 10.65 28.47 5.59
CA LEU A 122 11.62 28.16 6.65
C LEU A 122 12.23 26.77 6.43
N PRO A 123 13.49 26.66 5.96
CA PRO A 123 14.08 25.38 5.56
C PRO A 123 14.25 24.43 6.76
N VAL A 124 14.62 24.95 7.93
CA VAL A 124 14.83 24.14 9.14
C VAL A 124 13.52 23.52 9.62
N LEU A 125 12.44 24.34 9.72
CA LEU A 125 11.13 23.86 10.13
C LEU A 125 10.60 22.81 9.16
N ARG A 126 10.68 23.09 7.86
CA ARG A 126 10.27 22.17 6.82
C ARG A 126 11.03 20.84 6.89
N PHE A 127 12.36 20.89 7.07
CA PHE A 127 13.17 19.70 7.21
C PHE A 127 12.75 18.87 8.42
N GLY A 128 12.55 19.50 9.59
CA GLY A 128 12.11 18.83 10.81
C GLY A 128 10.72 18.16 10.64
N VAL A 129 9.76 18.90 10.07
CA VAL A 129 8.40 18.38 9.80
C VAL A 129 8.45 17.19 8.84
N ARG A 130 9.22 17.27 7.75
CA ARG A 130 9.35 16.14 6.79
C ARG A 130 10.03 14.93 7.42
N ARG A 131 11.07 15.14 8.26
CA ARG A 131 11.67 14.03 9.03
C ARG A 131 10.68 13.41 9.99
N GLY A 132 9.82 14.21 10.63
CA GLY A 132 8.71 13.71 11.43
C GLY A 132 7.77 12.79 10.63
N PHE A 133 7.38 13.21 9.43
CA PHE A 133 6.56 12.34 8.54
C PHE A 133 7.29 11.04 8.18
N ASP A 134 8.58 11.12 7.83
CA ASP A 134 9.36 9.94 7.49
C ASP A 134 9.50 8.98 8.67
N VAL A 135 9.64 9.49 9.90
CA VAL A 135 9.69 8.67 11.13
C VAL A 135 8.33 8.00 11.38
N ILE A 136 7.22 8.75 11.35
CA ILE A 136 5.89 8.18 11.61
C ILE A 136 5.56 7.08 10.60
N ARG A 137 5.78 7.32 9.31
CA ARG A 137 5.49 6.34 8.25
C ARG A 137 6.44 5.13 8.23
N SER A 138 7.55 5.18 8.96
CA SER A 138 8.46 4.02 9.08
C SER A 138 7.94 2.95 10.02
N PHE A 139 6.97 3.30 10.88
CA PHE A 139 6.29 2.32 11.71
C PHE A 139 5.24 1.56 10.90
N GLU A 140 5.32 0.24 10.91
CA GLU A 140 4.27 -0.61 10.37
C GLU A 140 3.00 -0.46 11.21
N THR A 141 1.84 -0.33 10.55
CA THR A 141 0.55 -0.12 11.23
C THR A 141 0.23 -1.24 12.23
N LEU A 142 0.69 -2.47 11.93
CA LEU A 142 0.56 -3.61 12.84
C LEU A 142 1.30 -3.38 14.17
N ILE A 143 2.52 -2.82 14.11
CA ILE A 143 3.32 -2.53 15.31
C ILE A 143 2.62 -1.44 16.15
N LEU A 144 2.12 -0.40 15.48
CA LEU A 144 1.34 0.65 16.16
C LEU A 144 0.10 0.06 16.83
N ALA A 145 -0.62 -0.84 16.16
CA ALA A 145 -1.79 -1.49 16.74
C ALA A 145 -1.43 -2.28 18.00
N LEU A 146 -0.35 -3.06 17.99
CA LEU A 146 0.11 -3.80 19.16
C LEU A 146 0.45 -2.88 20.33
N ILE A 147 1.08 -1.73 20.06
CA ILE A 147 1.37 -0.71 21.09
C ILE A 147 0.08 -0.16 21.68
N PHE A 148 -0.88 0.22 20.81
CA PHE A 148 -2.15 0.78 21.27
C PHE A 148 -3.03 -0.26 21.97
N ILE A 149 -3.02 -1.52 21.55
CA ILE A 149 -3.70 -2.61 22.27
C ILE A 149 -3.15 -2.75 23.68
N ARG A 150 -1.84 -2.64 23.87
CA ARG A 150 -1.23 -2.69 25.20
C ARG A 150 -1.57 -1.49 26.06
N ALA A 151 -1.80 -0.32 25.47
CA ALA A 151 -2.11 0.91 26.19
C ALA A 151 -3.62 1.08 26.48
N PHE A 152 -4.48 0.72 25.54
CA PHE A 152 -5.93 0.99 25.59
C PHE A 152 -6.78 -0.28 25.72
N GLY A 153 -6.18 -1.45 25.65
CA GLY A 153 -6.89 -2.73 25.64
C GLY A 153 -7.25 -3.22 24.25
N LEU A 154 -7.77 -4.45 24.21
CA LEU A 154 -8.30 -5.07 22.97
C LEU A 154 -9.55 -4.31 22.49
N GLY A 155 -9.66 -4.11 21.17
CA GLY A 155 -10.87 -3.54 20.58
C GLY A 155 -10.61 -2.53 19.48
N PRO A 156 -11.67 -2.05 18.80
CA PRO A 156 -11.60 -1.22 17.60
C PRO A 156 -10.88 0.14 17.80
N LEU A 157 -10.89 0.68 19.02
CA LEU A 157 -10.21 1.95 19.32
C LEU A 157 -8.71 1.88 19.03
N ALA A 158 -8.05 0.80 19.43
CA ALA A 158 -6.63 0.60 19.17
C ALA A 158 -6.32 0.55 17.68
N GLY A 159 -7.18 -0.10 16.88
CA GLY A 159 -7.09 -0.16 15.42
C GLY A 159 -7.27 1.22 14.77
N VAL A 160 -8.28 1.98 15.19
CA VAL A 160 -8.50 3.37 14.71
C VAL A 160 -7.27 4.23 14.96
N LEU A 161 -6.71 4.20 16.17
CA LEU A 161 -5.54 5.01 16.53
C LEU A 161 -4.29 4.57 15.74
N ALA A 162 -4.10 3.28 15.53
CA ALA A 162 -2.98 2.75 14.77
C ALA A 162 -3.02 3.24 13.31
N ILE A 163 -4.19 3.13 12.67
CA ILE A 163 -4.40 3.61 11.30
C ILE A 163 -4.23 5.15 11.28
N ALA A 164 -4.86 5.88 12.20
CA ALA A 164 -4.81 7.34 12.21
C ALA A 164 -3.37 7.87 12.30
N VAL A 165 -2.57 7.34 13.22
CA VAL A 165 -1.18 7.77 13.39
C VAL A 165 -0.34 7.42 12.16
N GLY A 166 -0.47 6.22 11.61
CA GLY A 166 0.22 5.84 10.38
C GLY A 166 -0.13 6.75 9.21
N GLU A 167 -1.43 7.03 9.03
CA GLU A 167 -1.94 7.88 7.97
C GLU A 167 -1.51 9.35 8.09
N ILE A 168 -1.32 9.89 9.29
CA ILE A 168 -0.74 11.24 9.44
C ILE A 168 0.59 11.35 8.72
N GLY A 169 1.50 10.38 8.90
CA GLY A 169 2.81 10.40 8.24
C GLY A 169 2.72 10.23 6.71
N VAL A 170 1.87 9.32 6.25
CA VAL A 170 1.70 9.02 4.82
C VAL A 170 1.01 10.18 4.10
N LEU A 171 -0.18 10.56 4.57
CA LEU A 171 -1.00 11.57 3.92
C LEU A 171 -0.38 12.97 3.99
N ALA A 172 0.24 13.37 5.11
CA ALA A 172 0.88 14.68 5.20
C ALA A 172 2.01 14.84 4.18
N LYS A 173 2.76 13.77 3.92
CA LYS A 173 3.80 13.78 2.89
C LYS A 173 3.22 13.87 1.49
N LEU A 174 2.26 13.00 1.16
CA LEU A 174 1.61 12.98 -0.16
C LEU A 174 0.87 14.29 -0.45
N TYR A 175 0.21 14.87 0.55
CA TYR A 175 -0.45 16.17 0.43
C TYR A 175 0.56 17.30 0.21
N ALA A 176 1.69 17.29 0.93
CA ALA A 176 2.74 18.27 0.72
C ALA A 176 3.33 18.20 -0.71
N GLU A 177 3.52 16.99 -1.24
CA GLU A 177 3.96 16.76 -2.61
C GLU A 177 2.90 17.22 -3.64
N ALA A 178 1.62 16.97 -3.40
CA ALA A 178 0.54 17.48 -4.26
C ALA A 178 0.51 19.02 -4.28
N ILE A 179 0.69 19.67 -3.12
CA ILE A 179 0.77 21.13 -3.00
C ILE A 179 1.99 21.68 -3.77
N GLU A 180 3.13 21.00 -3.72
CA GLU A 180 4.34 21.41 -4.43
C GLU A 180 4.22 21.29 -5.95
N ASN A 181 3.45 20.32 -6.42
CA ASN A 181 3.18 20.07 -7.84
C ASN A 181 2.07 20.95 -8.43
N ALA A 182 1.39 21.78 -7.62
CA ALA A 182 0.36 22.69 -8.10
C ALA A 182 0.97 23.76 -9.05
N SER A 183 0.20 24.12 -10.08
CA SER A 183 0.62 25.14 -11.04
C SER A 183 0.72 26.52 -10.39
N ASN A 184 1.82 27.25 -10.69
CA ASN A 184 2.00 28.61 -10.20
C ASN A 184 1.15 29.64 -10.96
N LYS A 185 0.66 29.35 -12.17
CA LYS A 185 -0.11 30.31 -12.99
C LYS A 185 -1.33 30.91 -12.28
N PRO A 186 -2.22 30.14 -11.59
CA PRO A 186 -3.31 30.70 -10.83
C PRO A 186 -2.83 31.51 -9.60
N VAL A 187 -1.69 31.11 -8.99
CA VAL A 187 -1.09 31.83 -7.85
C VAL A 187 -0.62 33.20 -8.30
N ASP A 188 0.08 33.30 -9.44
CA ASP A 188 0.53 34.54 -10.03
C ASP A 188 -0.66 35.46 -10.38
N GLY A 189 -1.77 34.92 -10.88
CA GLY A 189 -3.02 35.66 -11.14
C GLY A 189 -3.59 36.30 -9.89
N VAL A 190 -3.67 35.56 -8.77
CA VAL A 190 -4.15 36.10 -7.48
C VAL A 190 -3.21 37.19 -6.94
N VAL A 191 -1.90 36.98 -7.06
CA VAL A 191 -0.90 37.99 -6.62
C VAL A 191 -0.98 39.25 -7.48
N ALA A 192 -1.14 39.11 -8.79
CA ALA A 192 -1.27 40.24 -9.72
C ALA A 192 -2.54 41.08 -9.45
N SER A 193 -3.62 40.47 -8.93
CA SER A 193 -4.82 41.20 -8.47
C SER A 193 -4.72 41.80 -7.07
N GLY A 194 -3.51 41.78 -6.46
CA GLY A 194 -3.27 42.33 -5.11
C GLY A 194 -3.63 41.39 -3.97
N GLY A 195 -3.86 40.11 -4.27
CA GLY A 195 -4.24 39.12 -3.26
C GLY A 195 -3.13 38.78 -2.29
N SER A 196 -3.46 38.55 -1.03
CA SER A 196 -2.55 38.13 0.02
C SER A 196 -2.13 36.66 -0.15
N ARG A 197 -1.07 36.25 0.56
CA ARG A 197 -0.56 34.87 0.53
C ARG A 197 -1.61 33.82 0.96
N LEU A 198 -2.44 34.13 1.96
CA LEU A 198 -3.52 33.25 2.38
C LEU A 198 -4.62 33.15 1.32
N GLN A 199 -4.92 34.24 0.61
CA GLN A 199 -5.84 34.24 -0.52
C GLN A 199 -5.30 33.41 -1.68
N SER A 200 -4.01 33.47 -1.97
CA SER A 200 -3.36 32.62 -2.98
C SER A 200 -3.47 31.12 -2.62
N ILE A 201 -3.30 30.75 -1.36
CA ILE A 201 -3.50 29.36 -0.91
C ILE A 201 -4.97 28.96 -1.09
N ARG A 202 -5.92 29.79 -0.64
CA ARG A 202 -7.35 29.46 -0.65
C ARG A 202 -7.94 29.41 -2.05
N PHE A 203 -7.59 30.35 -2.92
CA PHE A 203 -8.24 30.51 -4.22
C PHE A 203 -7.44 29.97 -5.40
N ALA A 204 -6.12 29.79 -5.26
CA ALA A 204 -5.29 29.28 -6.31
C ALA A 204 -4.77 27.86 -6.03
N VAL A 205 -4.18 27.59 -4.87
CA VAL A 205 -3.55 26.29 -4.58
C VAL A 205 -4.63 25.25 -4.21
N LEU A 206 -5.45 25.55 -3.19
CA LEU A 206 -6.39 24.57 -2.63
C LEU A 206 -7.37 24.00 -3.66
N PRO A 207 -7.99 24.78 -4.57
CA PRO A 207 -8.86 24.20 -5.58
C PRO A 207 -8.16 23.23 -6.53
N GLN A 208 -6.90 23.47 -6.84
CA GLN A 208 -6.11 22.58 -7.72
C GLN A 208 -5.79 21.24 -7.04
N VAL A 209 -5.44 21.27 -5.75
CA VAL A 209 -4.94 20.09 -5.05
C VAL A 209 -6.05 19.26 -4.41
N LEU A 210 -7.19 19.86 -4.06
CA LEU A 210 -8.27 19.18 -3.35
C LEU A 210 -8.73 17.87 -4.01
N PRO A 211 -8.92 17.78 -5.33
CA PRO A 211 -9.27 16.51 -5.99
C PRO A 211 -8.19 15.44 -5.82
N VAL A 212 -6.91 15.86 -5.86
CA VAL A 212 -5.78 14.95 -5.67
C VAL A 212 -5.73 14.46 -4.22
N LEU A 213 -5.93 15.36 -3.24
CA LEU A 213 -5.97 15.00 -1.83
C LEU A 213 -7.09 14.00 -1.54
N LEU A 214 -8.28 14.24 -2.07
CA LEU A 214 -9.41 13.32 -1.93
C LEU A 214 -9.13 11.95 -2.56
N SER A 215 -8.53 11.93 -3.75
CA SER A 215 -8.16 10.69 -4.42
C SER A 215 -7.15 9.86 -3.63
N VAL A 216 -6.12 10.52 -3.11
CA VAL A 216 -5.10 9.86 -2.28
C VAL A 216 -5.71 9.36 -0.98
N THR A 217 -6.59 10.13 -0.34
CA THR A 217 -7.30 9.72 0.88
C THR A 217 -8.18 8.48 0.64
N LEU A 218 -8.95 8.47 -0.45
CA LEU A 218 -9.78 7.32 -0.83
C LEU A 218 -8.93 6.09 -1.10
N TYR A 219 -7.81 6.24 -1.80
CA TYR A 219 -6.88 5.13 -2.05
C TYR A 219 -6.33 4.54 -0.74
N ASN A 220 -5.92 5.40 0.20
CA ASN A 220 -5.43 4.93 1.51
C ASN A 220 -6.57 4.31 2.33
N PHE A 221 -7.79 4.84 2.25
CA PHE A 221 -8.96 4.23 2.89
C PHE A 221 -9.19 2.79 2.38
N GLU A 222 -9.17 2.55 1.05
CA GLU A 222 -9.27 1.21 0.46
C GLU A 222 -8.18 0.27 1.00
N SER A 223 -6.94 0.76 1.07
CA SER A 223 -5.82 -0.01 1.64
C SER A 223 -6.03 -0.31 3.12
N ASN A 224 -6.57 0.65 3.88
CA ASN A 224 -6.83 0.51 5.31
C ASN A 224 -8.00 -0.44 5.63
N VAL A 225 -8.95 -0.63 4.72
CA VAL A 225 -9.99 -1.68 4.87
C VAL A 225 -9.34 -3.06 4.89
N ARG A 226 -8.37 -3.34 4.01
CA ARG A 226 -7.60 -4.59 4.02
C ARG A 226 -6.73 -4.72 5.26
N SER A 227 -5.99 -3.66 5.60
CA SER A 227 -5.16 -3.63 6.80
C SER A 227 -5.95 -3.82 8.08
N GLY A 228 -7.17 -3.26 8.16
CA GLY A 228 -8.09 -3.42 9.30
C GLY A 228 -8.44 -4.89 9.59
N THR A 229 -8.53 -5.73 8.55
CA THR A 229 -8.72 -7.17 8.75
C THR A 229 -7.50 -7.80 9.44
N ILE A 230 -6.29 -7.42 9.03
CA ILE A 230 -5.04 -7.92 9.65
C ILE A 230 -4.92 -7.43 11.10
N LEU A 231 -5.26 -6.16 11.35
CA LEU A 231 -5.27 -5.59 12.70
C LEU A 231 -6.26 -6.32 13.62
N GLY A 232 -7.38 -6.77 13.08
CA GLY A 232 -8.34 -7.61 13.80
C GLY A 232 -7.74 -8.92 14.30
N ILE A 233 -6.92 -9.59 13.50
CA ILE A 233 -6.26 -10.86 13.87
C ILE A 233 -5.39 -10.69 15.12
N VAL A 234 -4.77 -9.53 15.33
CA VAL A 234 -3.93 -9.26 16.50
C VAL A 234 -4.69 -8.66 17.69
N GLY A 235 -6.03 -8.53 17.59
CA GLY A 235 -6.89 -8.13 18.70
C GLY A 235 -7.45 -6.70 18.63
N ALA A 236 -7.32 -6.01 17.48
CA ALA A 236 -7.98 -4.73 17.25
C ALA A 236 -9.50 -4.83 16.99
N GLY A 237 -10.09 -6.03 17.11
CA GLY A 237 -11.53 -6.23 16.88
C GLY A 237 -11.90 -6.41 15.42
N GLY A 238 -13.19 -6.32 15.10
CA GLY A 238 -13.71 -6.46 13.75
C GLY A 238 -13.69 -7.89 13.22
N ILE A 239 -13.86 -8.02 11.89
CA ILE A 239 -13.99 -9.33 11.22
C ILE A 239 -12.72 -10.18 11.31
N GLY A 240 -11.53 -9.54 11.39
CA GLY A 240 -10.26 -10.24 11.51
C GLY A 240 -10.14 -10.99 12.83
N PHE A 241 -10.70 -10.48 13.92
CA PHE A 241 -10.75 -11.16 15.20
C PHE A 241 -11.61 -12.43 15.13
N LEU A 242 -12.80 -12.34 14.51
CA LEU A 242 -13.67 -13.49 14.29
C LEU A 242 -13.01 -14.55 13.39
N LEU A 243 -12.31 -14.11 12.35
CA LEU A 243 -11.55 -15.01 11.48
C LEU A 243 -10.46 -15.76 12.26
N ALA A 244 -9.68 -15.06 13.08
CA ALA A 244 -8.62 -15.65 13.90
C ALA A 244 -9.20 -16.68 14.90
N ASP A 245 -10.33 -16.36 15.52
CA ASP A 245 -11.05 -17.24 16.44
C ASP A 245 -11.49 -18.54 15.75
N ARG A 246 -12.10 -18.44 14.55
CA ARG A 246 -12.56 -19.62 13.78
C ARG A 246 -11.39 -20.48 13.31
N ILE A 247 -10.29 -19.87 12.87
CA ILE A 247 -9.05 -20.59 12.51
C ILE A 247 -8.46 -21.30 13.75
N GLY A 248 -8.39 -20.60 14.87
CA GLY A 248 -7.88 -21.16 16.14
C GLY A 248 -8.73 -22.32 16.67
N ALA A 249 -10.05 -22.29 16.43
CA ALA A 249 -10.98 -23.35 16.77
C ALA A 249 -11.04 -24.49 15.71
N TYR A 250 -10.22 -24.46 14.67
CA TYR A 250 -10.23 -25.41 13.54
C TYR A 250 -11.56 -25.47 12.76
N ARG A 251 -12.38 -24.42 12.82
CA ARG A 251 -13.65 -24.28 12.07
C ARG A 251 -13.38 -23.70 10.68
N TRP A 252 -12.73 -24.50 9.83
CA TRP A 252 -12.26 -24.05 8.52
C TRP A 252 -13.38 -23.68 7.55
N ASP A 253 -14.50 -24.36 7.61
CA ASP A 253 -15.71 -24.08 6.83
C ASP A 253 -16.23 -22.66 7.04
N GLU A 254 -16.34 -22.24 8.31
CA GLU A 254 -16.73 -20.86 8.66
C GLU A 254 -15.64 -19.86 8.34
N ALA A 255 -14.37 -20.21 8.61
CA ALA A 255 -13.24 -19.32 8.29
C ALA A 255 -13.22 -19.00 6.79
N TRP A 256 -13.44 -19.97 5.90
CA TRP A 256 -13.54 -19.74 4.47
C TRP A 256 -14.72 -18.84 4.09
N SER A 257 -15.88 -19.04 4.71
CA SER A 257 -17.06 -18.20 4.49
C SER A 257 -16.81 -16.74 4.91
N ILE A 258 -16.12 -16.54 6.04
CA ILE A 258 -15.69 -15.20 6.47
C ILE A 258 -14.69 -14.59 5.46
N ILE A 259 -13.73 -15.36 4.94
CA ILE A 259 -12.79 -14.90 3.92
C ILE A 259 -13.53 -14.43 2.66
N PHE A 260 -14.53 -15.18 2.18
CA PHE A 260 -15.35 -14.77 1.04
C PHE A 260 -16.09 -13.45 1.29
N LEU A 261 -16.64 -13.26 2.51
CA LEU A 261 -17.31 -12.01 2.88
C LEU A 261 -16.31 -10.83 2.95
N ILE A 262 -15.10 -11.05 3.44
CA ILE A 262 -14.03 -10.04 3.43
C ILE A 262 -13.68 -9.66 1.99
N ILE A 263 -13.51 -10.63 1.09
CA ILE A 263 -13.22 -10.38 -0.32
C ILE A 263 -14.36 -9.57 -0.97
N ALA A 264 -15.61 -9.95 -0.71
CA ALA A 264 -16.78 -9.24 -1.21
C ALA A 264 -16.84 -7.80 -0.68
N MET A 265 -16.56 -7.59 0.61
CA MET A 265 -16.51 -6.26 1.23
C MET A 265 -15.41 -5.40 0.58
N VAL A 266 -14.20 -5.92 0.47
CA VAL A 266 -13.07 -5.20 -0.15
C VAL A 266 -13.41 -4.82 -1.59
N TYR A 267 -13.92 -5.77 -2.38
CA TYR A 267 -14.33 -5.53 -3.77
C TYR A 267 -15.40 -4.43 -3.88
N LEU A 268 -16.40 -4.48 -2.99
CA LEU A 268 -17.46 -3.47 -2.96
C LEU A 268 -16.91 -2.08 -2.64
N ILE A 269 -16.00 -1.98 -1.67
CA ILE A 269 -15.36 -0.70 -1.30
C ILE A 269 -14.48 -0.18 -2.42
N ASP A 270 -13.66 -1.03 -3.06
CA ASP A 270 -12.82 -0.65 -4.19
C ASP A 270 -13.68 -0.14 -5.37
N TRP A 271 -14.81 -0.80 -5.65
CA TRP A 271 -15.76 -0.37 -6.68
C TRP A 271 -16.42 0.97 -6.37
N LEU A 272 -16.94 1.16 -5.13
CA LEU A 272 -17.54 2.42 -4.68
C LEU A 272 -16.55 3.57 -4.73
N SER A 273 -15.34 3.36 -4.23
CA SER A 273 -14.28 4.38 -4.25
C SER A 273 -13.87 4.73 -5.68
N GLY A 274 -13.85 3.74 -6.59
CA GLY A 274 -13.62 3.96 -8.02
C GLY A 274 -14.67 4.86 -8.64
N LEU A 275 -15.95 4.66 -8.34
CA LEU A 275 -17.05 5.53 -8.80
C LEU A 275 -16.91 6.96 -8.26
N ILE A 276 -16.57 7.11 -6.99
CA ILE A 276 -16.37 8.42 -6.36
C ILE A 276 -15.20 9.14 -7.05
N ARG A 277 -14.05 8.47 -7.22
CA ARG A 277 -12.89 9.05 -7.92
C ARG A 277 -13.21 9.47 -9.35
N ALA A 278 -13.88 8.62 -10.11
CA ALA A 278 -14.26 8.93 -11.49
C ALA A 278 -15.14 10.19 -11.58
N ARG A 279 -16.05 10.38 -10.62
CA ARG A 279 -16.92 11.55 -10.58
C ARG A 279 -16.18 12.83 -10.20
N PHE A 280 -15.20 12.74 -9.28
CA PHE A 280 -14.43 13.92 -8.80
C PHE A 280 -13.30 14.30 -9.76
N ILE A 281 -12.62 13.34 -10.39
CA ILE A 281 -11.50 13.59 -11.30
C ILE A 281 -11.97 13.83 -12.72
N GLY A 282 -12.94 13.05 -13.24
CA GLY A 282 -13.44 13.17 -14.61
C GLY A 282 -14.09 14.53 -14.93
N THR A 283 -14.64 15.23 -13.93
CA THR A 283 -15.16 16.60 -14.08
C THR A 283 -14.06 17.64 -14.22
N TRP A 284 -12.83 17.36 -13.82
CA TRP A 284 -11.70 18.29 -13.89
C TRP A 284 -10.87 18.17 -15.18
N GLU A 285 -10.79 16.99 -15.79
CA GLU A 285 -10.14 16.81 -17.10
C GLU A 285 -10.96 17.41 -18.25
N GLY A 286 -12.28 17.49 -18.11
CA GLY A 286 -13.16 18.13 -19.08
C GLY A 286 -13.18 19.66 -19.02
N ALA A 287 -12.52 20.27 -18.00
CA ALA A 287 -12.44 21.73 -17.81
C ALA A 287 -11.10 22.35 -18.27
N ARG A 288 -10.23 21.55 -18.90
CA ARG A 288 -9.01 22.00 -19.59
C ARG A 288 -9.19 22.04 -21.09
#